data_2c84c398bc1c4e341914d3ec9e59449d
#
_entry.id   2c84c398bc1c4e341914d3ec9e59449d
#
_cell.length_a   1.000
_cell.length_b   1.000
_cell.length_c   1.000
_cell.angle_alpha   90.00
_cell.angle_beta   90.00
_cell.angle_gamma   90.00
#
_symmetry.space_group_name_H-M   'P 1'
#
loop_
_entity.id
_entity.type
_entity.pdbx_description
1 polymer ?
#
loop_
_entity_poly.entity_id
_entity_poly.type
_entity_poly.pdbx_seq_one_letter_code
_entity_poly.pdbx_strand_id
1 'polypeptide(L)'
;DPNGTVTVGGAVDALTVAAEGTTVAGSGHAGLVRVLMRGCTVTLAADKTSQEYDIMLQGVGTVVTDPVPALSPECRAIDLYVTYRYFPAEYKAPGKATLVWYVDGVQQPTRSYTLDGSSITPGFHIAESVWKRDMPTQHTVEILFLCGTDAIRTTFVVPVNNYSNSEYQSLQSAQYPYQLEVVRNQCTVLVYGLDKSGEYSILHHAFVCGPGQTTPIGTFRTPFKAAWHPLQGCWGQYCTQIVGNYLFHSSPYNSPNKNDLSYRLYNQLGTVCSHGCVRLTVADAKWIYDNCPLGTTVKIYNASSLPVPKPSAPCLDITSPNRGWDPTDPDPANPWRQ
;
A
#
# COMPACT_ATOMS: atom_id res chain seq x y z
N ASP A 1 20.30 21.70 -1.52
CA ASP A 1 21.36 21.82 -0.49
C ASP A 1 21.85 20.44 -0.11
N PRO A 2 23.17 20.24 0.05
CA PRO A 2 23.70 19.00 0.59
C PRO A 2 23.09 18.70 1.96
N ASN A 3 22.78 17.42 2.21
CA ASN A 3 22.10 16.92 3.42
C ASN A 3 20.71 17.51 3.68
N GLY A 4 20.06 18.06 2.65
CA GLY A 4 18.70 18.57 2.73
C GLY A 4 17.65 17.46 2.75
N THR A 5 16.42 17.81 3.16
CA THR A 5 15.26 16.92 3.07
C THR A 5 14.23 17.49 2.10
N VAL A 6 13.74 16.65 1.20
CA VAL A 6 12.68 16.97 0.24
C VAL A 6 11.49 16.06 0.49
N THR A 7 10.29 16.63 0.57
CA THR A 7 9.06 15.84 0.74
C THR A 7 8.26 15.86 -0.56
N VAL A 8 7.91 14.66 -1.05
CA VAL A 8 7.06 14.47 -2.22
C VAL A 8 5.70 13.97 -1.76
N GLY A 9 4.65 14.78 -1.94
CA GLY A 9 3.29 14.48 -1.47
C GLY A 9 2.32 14.02 -2.56
N GLY A 10 2.74 13.99 -3.82
CA GLY A 10 1.91 13.63 -4.97
C GLY A 10 2.69 12.86 -6.04
N ALA A 11 2.07 12.68 -7.21
CA ALA A 11 2.72 12.05 -8.36
C ALA A 11 3.65 13.05 -9.05
N VAL A 12 4.84 12.59 -9.43
CA VAL A 12 5.77 13.31 -10.30
C VAL A 12 6.24 12.38 -11.43
N ASP A 13 6.42 12.92 -12.62
CA ASP A 13 6.90 12.11 -13.76
C ASP A 13 8.35 11.68 -13.57
N ALA A 14 9.19 12.58 -13.07
CA ALA A 14 10.59 12.31 -12.79
C ALA A 14 11.09 13.08 -11.57
N LEU A 15 11.91 12.42 -10.76
CA LEU A 15 12.62 12.98 -9.62
C LEU A 15 14.12 12.88 -9.89
N THR A 16 14.85 13.99 -9.81
CA THR A 16 16.32 14.00 -9.92
C THR A 16 16.93 14.51 -8.61
N VAL A 17 17.74 13.69 -7.96
CA VAL A 17 18.47 14.04 -6.74
C VAL A 17 19.92 14.34 -7.12
N ALA A 18 20.26 15.62 -7.10
CA ALA A 18 21.55 16.15 -7.60
C ALA A 18 22.43 16.79 -6.50
N ALA A 19 22.06 16.66 -5.23
CA ALA A 19 22.84 17.15 -4.10
C ALA A 19 23.22 16.00 -3.16
N GLU A 20 24.47 16.00 -2.70
CA GLU A 20 25.02 14.96 -1.83
C GLU A 20 24.26 14.88 -0.49
N GLY A 21 24.05 13.67 0.01
CA GLY A 21 23.40 13.43 1.31
C GLY A 21 21.92 13.79 1.37
N THR A 22 21.27 14.09 0.25
CA THR A 22 19.88 14.48 0.22
C THR A 22 18.96 13.31 0.61
N THR A 23 18.02 13.58 1.51
CA THR A 23 16.93 12.68 1.84
C THR A 23 15.66 13.12 1.12
N VAL A 24 15.08 12.23 0.36
CA VAL A 24 13.74 12.40 -0.22
C VAL A 24 12.79 11.44 0.48
N ALA A 25 11.67 11.95 0.95
CA ALA A 25 10.65 11.16 1.64
C ALA A 25 9.26 11.65 1.25
N GLY A 26 8.25 10.83 1.52
CA GLY A 26 6.85 11.21 1.32
C GLY A 26 5.99 10.06 0.87
N SER A 27 4.69 10.34 0.80
CA SER A 27 3.67 9.40 0.32
C SER A 27 3.43 9.49 -1.20
N GLY A 28 4.15 10.38 -1.89
CA GLY A 28 4.09 10.51 -3.33
C GLY A 28 4.88 9.43 -4.04
N HIS A 29 4.71 9.35 -5.36
CA HIS A 29 5.46 8.44 -6.21
C HIS A 29 6.13 9.19 -7.38
N ALA A 30 7.15 8.58 -7.96
CA ALA A 30 7.83 9.09 -9.13
C ALA A 30 7.87 8.01 -10.22
N GLY A 31 7.53 8.38 -11.45
CA GLY A 31 7.62 7.48 -12.61
C GLY A 31 9.07 7.13 -12.95
N LEU A 32 9.99 8.05 -12.72
CA LEU A 32 11.42 7.90 -12.92
C LEU A 32 12.18 8.52 -11.76
N VAL A 33 13.14 7.81 -11.19
CA VAL A 33 14.03 8.34 -10.14
C VAL A 33 15.48 8.35 -10.64
N ARG A 34 16.10 9.52 -10.58
CA ARG A 34 17.52 9.71 -10.86
C ARG A 34 18.26 10.10 -9.60
N VAL A 35 19.22 9.30 -9.18
CA VAL A 35 20.08 9.61 -8.04
C VAL A 35 21.50 9.87 -8.60
N LEU A 36 21.90 11.14 -8.60
CA LEU A 36 23.16 11.57 -9.22
C LEU A 36 24.31 11.75 -8.23
N MET A 37 24.02 11.72 -6.92
CA MET A 37 25.01 12.06 -5.89
C MET A 37 25.07 11.01 -4.79
N ARG A 38 26.17 11.02 -4.05
CA ARG A 38 26.48 10.09 -2.94
C ARG A 38 25.60 10.34 -1.71
N GLY A 39 25.39 9.29 -0.91
CA GLY A 39 24.74 9.37 0.39
C GLY A 39 23.27 9.75 0.35
N CYS A 40 22.64 9.79 -0.85
CA CYS A 40 21.25 10.11 -0.98
C CYS A 40 20.34 8.95 -0.57
N THR A 41 19.23 9.29 0.08
CA THR A 41 18.16 8.35 0.40
C THR A 41 16.86 8.84 -0.24
N VAL A 42 16.20 7.97 -0.99
CA VAL A 42 14.90 8.28 -1.61
C VAL A 42 13.87 7.25 -1.15
N THR A 43 12.84 7.73 -0.48
CA THR A 43 11.71 6.92 0.00
C THR A 43 10.42 7.47 -0.60
N LEU A 44 9.82 6.75 -1.52
CA LEU A 44 8.59 7.12 -2.21
C LEU A 44 7.65 5.92 -2.31
N ALA A 45 6.35 6.19 -2.46
CA ALA A 45 5.39 5.15 -2.80
C ALA A 45 5.63 4.63 -4.23
N ALA A 46 5.54 3.33 -4.42
CA ALA A 46 5.51 2.72 -5.75
C ALA A 46 4.06 2.62 -6.24
N ASP A 47 3.82 3.04 -7.46
CA ASP A 47 2.49 2.98 -8.09
C ASP A 47 2.29 1.74 -8.99
N LYS A 48 3.34 0.97 -9.22
CA LYS A 48 3.34 -0.22 -10.10
C LYS A 48 4.48 -1.19 -9.76
N THR A 49 4.38 -2.40 -10.25
CA THR A 49 5.37 -3.48 -10.06
C THR A 49 6.62 -3.31 -10.91
N SER A 50 6.65 -2.34 -11.82
CA SER A 50 7.85 -1.98 -12.57
C SER A 50 8.13 -0.49 -12.40
N GLN A 51 9.34 -0.15 -12.05
CA GLN A 51 9.76 1.22 -11.87
C GLN A 51 11.12 1.46 -12.50
N GLU A 52 11.29 2.61 -13.11
CA GLU A 52 12.52 2.97 -13.80
C GLU A 52 13.40 3.85 -12.92
N TYR A 53 14.61 3.41 -12.67
CA TYR A 53 15.61 4.14 -11.92
C TYR A 53 16.81 4.44 -12.81
N ASP A 54 17.05 5.71 -13.07
CA ASP A 54 18.31 6.16 -13.64
C ASP A 54 19.30 6.36 -12.49
N ILE A 55 20.32 5.53 -12.42
CA ILE A 55 21.29 5.59 -11.34
C ILE A 55 22.65 5.94 -11.91
N MET A 56 23.16 7.10 -11.53
CA MET A 56 24.56 7.42 -11.72
C MET A 56 25.39 6.76 -10.62
N LEU A 57 26.33 5.90 -11.03
CA LEU A 57 27.17 5.13 -10.10
C LEU A 57 28.29 6.01 -9.54
N GLN A 58 27.96 6.92 -8.64
CA GLN A 58 28.92 7.78 -7.94
C GLN A 58 28.84 7.64 -6.42
N GLY A 59 28.83 6.41 -5.92
CA GLY A 59 28.87 6.18 -4.49
C GLY A 59 27.72 5.33 -3.95
N VAL A 60 27.41 5.49 -2.67
CA VAL A 60 26.37 4.72 -1.98
C VAL A 60 25.11 5.57 -1.88
N GLY A 61 24.05 5.14 -2.54
CA GLY A 61 22.73 5.73 -2.42
C GLY A 61 21.69 4.69 -1.98
N THR A 62 20.62 5.14 -1.37
CA THR A 62 19.46 4.29 -1.02
C THR A 62 18.23 4.86 -1.70
N VAL A 63 17.56 4.05 -2.52
CA VAL A 63 16.25 4.34 -3.07
C VAL A 63 15.25 3.40 -2.41
N VAL A 64 14.29 3.96 -1.70
CA VAL A 64 13.24 3.19 -1.02
C VAL A 64 11.91 3.59 -1.64
N THR A 65 11.16 2.62 -2.11
CA THR A 65 9.80 2.83 -2.63
C THR A 65 8.82 2.03 -1.81
N ASP A 66 7.69 2.63 -1.45
CA ASP A 66 6.64 2.05 -0.63
C ASP A 66 5.27 2.61 -1.05
N PRO A 67 4.22 1.81 -1.12
CA PRO A 67 4.15 0.37 -1.43
C PRO A 67 3.94 0.11 -2.93
N VAL A 68 4.29 -1.05 -3.40
CA VAL A 68 3.84 -1.56 -4.70
C VAL A 68 2.32 -1.73 -4.67
N PRO A 69 1.58 -1.44 -5.74
CA PRO A 69 0.14 -1.62 -5.79
C PRO A 69 -0.28 -3.03 -5.38
N ALA A 70 -1.41 -3.14 -4.71
CA ALA A 70 -1.99 -4.43 -4.37
C ALA A 70 -2.16 -5.29 -5.62
N LEU A 71 -1.53 -6.45 -5.63
CA LEU A 71 -1.68 -7.42 -6.70
C LEU A 71 -3.09 -8.00 -6.69
N SER A 72 -3.54 -8.48 -7.84
CA SER A 72 -4.81 -9.19 -7.87
C SER A 72 -4.73 -10.43 -6.96
N PRO A 73 -5.84 -10.86 -6.36
CA PRO A 73 -5.86 -12.06 -5.53
C PRO A 73 -5.32 -13.33 -6.21
N GLU A 74 -5.33 -13.36 -7.53
CA GLU A 74 -4.81 -14.47 -8.34
C GLU A 74 -3.29 -14.50 -8.41
N CYS A 75 -2.65 -13.36 -8.15
CA CYS A 75 -1.21 -13.20 -8.31
C CYS A 75 -0.48 -13.55 -7.02
N ARG A 76 0.17 -14.69 -6.99
CA ARG A 76 1.03 -15.14 -5.88
C ARG A 76 2.51 -15.07 -6.18
N ALA A 77 2.86 -14.67 -7.39
CA ALA A 77 4.21 -14.33 -7.78
C ALA A 77 4.27 -12.85 -8.10
N ILE A 78 5.37 -12.22 -7.77
CA ILE A 78 5.62 -10.82 -8.05
C ILE A 78 6.78 -10.73 -9.00
N ASP A 79 6.58 -10.01 -10.08
CA ASP A 79 7.64 -9.60 -10.98
C ASP A 79 7.94 -8.13 -10.74
N LEU A 80 9.10 -7.87 -10.14
CA LEU A 80 9.64 -6.53 -10.00
C LEU A 80 10.69 -6.29 -11.08
N TYR A 81 10.57 -5.15 -11.75
CA TYR A 81 11.54 -4.70 -12.73
C TYR A 81 12.14 -3.39 -12.27
N VAL A 82 13.46 -3.35 -12.22
CA VAL A 82 14.22 -2.14 -11.87
C VAL A 82 15.19 -1.86 -12.98
N THR A 83 15.08 -0.69 -13.62
CA THR A 83 16.02 -0.29 -14.65
C THR A 83 17.15 0.49 -14.03
N TYR A 84 18.36 -0.03 -14.18
CA TYR A 84 19.61 0.67 -13.84
C TYR A 84 20.23 1.20 -15.13
N ARG A 85 20.33 2.52 -15.23
CA ARG A 85 20.99 3.18 -16.36
C ARG A 85 22.37 3.64 -15.93
N TYR A 86 23.33 3.31 -16.76
CA TYR A 86 24.68 3.77 -16.61
C TYR A 86 24.95 4.95 -17.54
N PHE A 87 25.43 6.07 -16.99
CA PHE A 87 25.74 7.27 -17.76
C PHE A 87 27.23 7.29 -18.14
N PRO A 88 27.58 6.94 -19.39
CA PRO A 88 28.98 6.72 -19.78
C PRO A 88 29.79 7.98 -19.99
N ALA A 89 29.19 9.18 -20.07
CA ALA A 89 29.88 10.39 -20.54
C ALA A 89 31.07 10.82 -19.64
N GLU A 90 31.05 10.43 -18.35
CA GLU A 90 32.09 10.84 -17.39
C GLU A 90 32.74 9.66 -16.63
N TYR A 91 32.25 8.45 -16.85
CA TYR A 91 32.69 7.24 -16.15
C TYR A 91 33.28 6.21 -17.10
N LYS A 92 34.49 5.77 -16.82
CA LYS A 92 34.97 4.52 -17.39
C LYS A 92 34.21 3.39 -16.69
N ALA A 93 33.32 2.77 -17.42
CA ALA A 93 32.50 1.67 -16.92
C ALA A 93 33.41 0.63 -16.25
N PRO A 94 33.14 0.20 -15.01
CA PRO A 94 33.94 -0.83 -14.36
C PRO A 94 33.74 -2.23 -14.98
N GLY A 95 33.00 -2.34 -16.05
CA GLY A 95 32.81 -3.56 -16.83
C GLY A 95 31.90 -4.61 -16.26
N LYS A 96 31.66 -4.64 -14.92
CA LYS A 96 30.78 -5.61 -14.28
C LYS A 96 30.00 -4.99 -13.12
N ALA A 97 28.72 -5.33 -13.02
CA ALA A 97 27.87 -5.06 -11.87
C ALA A 97 27.40 -6.36 -11.25
N THR A 98 27.21 -6.33 -9.94
CA THR A 98 26.65 -7.45 -9.17
C THR A 98 25.37 -6.99 -8.48
N LEU A 99 24.30 -7.75 -8.66
CA LEU A 99 23.05 -7.57 -7.93
C LEU A 99 22.95 -8.62 -6.82
N VAL A 100 22.89 -8.14 -5.60
CA VAL A 100 22.56 -8.94 -4.42
C VAL A 100 21.18 -8.49 -3.95
N TRP A 101 20.28 -9.42 -3.74
CA TRP A 101 18.93 -9.06 -3.36
C TRP A 101 18.40 -9.97 -2.26
N TYR A 102 17.44 -9.44 -1.50
CA TYR A 102 16.89 -10.08 -0.33
C TYR A 102 15.36 -9.99 -0.38
N VAL A 103 14.70 -11.01 0.17
CA VAL A 103 13.26 -10.98 0.48
C VAL A 103 13.12 -11.19 1.98
N ASP A 104 12.54 -10.24 2.68
CA ASP A 104 12.41 -10.24 4.15
C ASP A 104 13.73 -10.55 4.88
N GLY A 105 14.81 -9.98 4.37
CA GLY A 105 16.17 -10.19 4.90
C GLY A 105 16.85 -11.50 4.49
N VAL A 106 16.16 -12.38 3.75
CA VAL A 106 16.73 -13.65 3.25
C VAL A 106 17.35 -13.42 1.88
N GLN A 107 18.66 -13.64 1.77
CA GLN A 107 19.38 -13.46 0.51
C GLN A 107 18.91 -14.44 -0.55
N GLN A 108 18.67 -13.89 -1.74
CA GLN A 108 18.34 -14.65 -2.95
C GLN A 108 19.59 -14.82 -3.85
N PRO A 109 19.53 -15.66 -4.87
CA PRO A 109 20.67 -15.89 -5.76
C PRO A 109 21.21 -14.59 -6.36
N THR A 110 22.50 -14.35 -6.19
CA THR A 110 23.23 -13.21 -6.73
C THR A 110 23.29 -13.26 -8.26
N ARG A 111 23.21 -12.11 -8.92
CA ARG A 111 23.30 -11.98 -10.38
C ARG A 111 24.43 -11.04 -10.77
N SER A 112 25.05 -11.33 -11.92
CA SER A 112 26.13 -10.51 -12.48
C SER A 112 25.75 -9.99 -13.86
N TYR A 113 26.05 -8.74 -14.13
CA TYR A 113 25.80 -8.06 -15.39
C TYR A 113 27.07 -7.42 -15.94
N THR A 114 27.18 -7.39 -17.26
CA THR A 114 28.22 -6.61 -17.94
C THR A 114 27.63 -5.23 -18.25
N LEU A 115 28.35 -4.18 -17.87
CA LEU A 115 28.01 -2.80 -18.19
C LEU A 115 28.74 -2.40 -19.48
N ASP A 116 27.97 -2.08 -20.51
CA ASP A 116 28.47 -1.68 -21.83
C ASP A 116 28.00 -0.26 -22.22
N GLY A 117 27.45 0.47 -21.26
CA GLY A 117 26.88 1.79 -21.48
C GLY A 117 25.36 1.78 -21.78
N SER A 118 24.77 0.59 -21.93
CA SER A 118 23.32 0.47 -22.02
C SER A 118 22.65 0.36 -20.63
N SER A 119 21.35 0.58 -20.58
CA SER A 119 20.56 0.28 -19.38
C SER A 119 20.43 -1.23 -19.19
N ILE A 120 20.39 -1.66 -17.94
CA ILE A 120 20.00 -3.02 -17.57
C ILE A 120 18.69 -3.00 -16.80
N THR A 121 17.78 -3.90 -17.14
CA THR A 121 16.47 -4.01 -16.47
C THR A 121 16.30 -5.42 -15.90
N PRO A 122 16.95 -5.72 -14.75
CA PRO A 122 16.74 -7.00 -14.10
C PRO A 122 15.29 -7.18 -13.65
N GLY A 123 14.70 -8.31 -14.01
CA GLY A 123 13.45 -8.77 -13.43
C GLY A 123 13.71 -9.61 -12.19
N PHE A 124 12.95 -9.36 -11.13
CA PHE A 124 13.00 -10.12 -9.88
C PHE A 124 11.69 -10.89 -9.75
N HIS A 125 11.73 -12.16 -10.10
CA HIS A 125 10.60 -13.05 -9.93
C HIS A 125 10.61 -13.62 -8.51
N ILE A 126 9.59 -13.29 -7.74
CA ILE A 126 9.42 -13.78 -6.38
C ILE A 126 8.30 -14.80 -6.41
N ALA A 127 8.70 -16.06 -6.47
CA ALA A 127 7.77 -17.17 -6.61
C ALA A 127 6.97 -17.44 -5.33
N GLU A 128 5.81 -18.06 -5.50
CA GLU A 128 4.93 -18.49 -4.41
C GLU A 128 5.65 -19.29 -3.31
N SER A 129 6.66 -20.10 -3.67
CA SER A 129 7.42 -20.93 -2.73
C SER A 129 8.21 -20.14 -1.67
N VAL A 130 8.42 -18.84 -1.90
CA VAL A 130 9.05 -17.93 -0.92
C VAL A 130 8.06 -17.49 0.15
N TRP A 131 6.75 -17.56 -0.13
CA TRP A 131 5.69 -17.09 0.73
C TRP A 131 5.14 -18.20 1.61
N LYS A 132 5.05 -17.94 2.90
CA LYS A 132 4.39 -18.85 3.85
C LYS A 132 3.05 -18.25 4.27
N ARG A 133 2.09 -19.11 4.58
CA ARG A 133 0.73 -18.71 4.95
C ARG A 133 0.65 -17.81 6.20
N ASP A 134 1.58 -18.00 7.13
CA ASP A 134 1.71 -17.26 8.38
C ASP A 134 2.54 -15.98 8.26
N MET A 135 3.06 -15.68 7.06
CA MET A 135 3.81 -14.46 6.81
C MET A 135 2.88 -13.24 6.72
N PRO A 136 3.42 -12.04 7.01
CA PRO A 136 2.72 -10.77 6.77
C PRO A 136 2.28 -10.65 5.31
N THR A 137 1.20 -9.92 5.07
CA THR A 137 0.74 -9.60 3.70
C THR A 137 1.61 -8.56 3.00
N GLN A 138 2.65 -8.07 3.66
CA GLN A 138 3.65 -7.15 3.11
C GLN A 138 5.03 -7.76 3.27
N HIS A 139 5.80 -7.74 2.20
CA HIS A 139 7.17 -8.26 2.15
C HIS A 139 8.12 -7.15 1.74
N THR A 140 9.32 -7.17 2.30
CA THR A 140 10.39 -6.24 1.93
C THR A 140 11.30 -6.89 0.92
N VAL A 141 11.45 -6.28 -0.25
CA VAL A 141 12.44 -6.67 -1.26
C VAL A 141 13.53 -5.61 -1.27
N GLU A 142 14.74 -6.03 -0.93
CA GLU A 142 15.91 -5.17 -0.95
C GLU A 142 16.85 -5.61 -2.07
N ILE A 143 17.31 -4.68 -2.88
CA ILE A 143 18.22 -4.90 -3.99
C ILE A 143 19.44 -4.02 -3.80
N LEU A 144 20.63 -4.64 -3.79
CA LEU A 144 21.92 -3.97 -3.79
C LEU A 144 22.56 -4.11 -5.18
N PHE A 145 22.68 -3.01 -5.87
CA PHE A 145 23.43 -2.92 -7.10
C PHE A 145 24.85 -2.45 -6.81
N LEU A 146 25.82 -3.33 -7.03
CA LEU A 146 27.23 -3.11 -6.69
C LEU A 146 28.03 -2.98 -7.98
N CYS A 147 28.82 -1.92 -8.10
CA CYS A 147 29.67 -1.68 -9.26
C CYS A 147 30.98 -1.01 -8.84
N GLY A 148 32.08 -1.76 -8.86
CA GLY A 148 33.36 -1.32 -8.33
C GLY A 148 33.24 -0.98 -6.84
N THR A 149 33.48 0.29 -6.49
CA THR A 149 33.31 0.83 -5.13
C THR A 149 31.92 1.44 -4.90
N ASP A 150 31.08 1.48 -5.92
CA ASP A 150 29.77 2.10 -5.87
C ASP A 150 28.70 1.06 -5.53
N ALA A 151 27.76 1.46 -4.69
CA ALA A 151 26.66 0.62 -4.28
C ALA A 151 25.37 1.43 -4.21
N ILE A 152 24.28 0.87 -4.77
CA ILE A 152 22.96 1.45 -4.65
C ILE A 152 22.01 0.43 -4.06
N ARG A 153 21.32 0.84 -3.02
CA ARG A 153 20.28 0.06 -2.36
C ARG A 153 18.93 0.55 -2.81
N THR A 154 18.11 -0.37 -3.29
CA THR A 154 16.70 -0.12 -3.61
C THR A 154 15.86 -1.02 -2.73
N THR A 155 14.87 -0.48 -2.04
CA THR A 155 13.98 -1.25 -1.17
C THR A 155 12.53 -1.04 -1.61
N PHE A 156 11.80 -2.13 -1.75
CA PHE A 156 10.38 -2.13 -2.05
C PHE A 156 9.62 -2.82 -0.92
N VAL A 157 8.49 -2.25 -0.53
CA VAL A 157 7.51 -2.95 0.29
C VAL A 157 6.42 -3.45 -0.66
N VAL A 158 6.25 -4.75 -0.70
CA VAL A 158 5.41 -5.42 -1.69
C VAL A 158 4.25 -6.10 -0.97
N PRO A 159 2.99 -5.70 -1.24
CA PRO A 159 1.85 -6.44 -0.75
C PRO A 159 1.74 -7.77 -1.52
N VAL A 160 1.48 -8.84 -0.81
CA VAL A 160 1.33 -10.18 -1.38
C VAL A 160 0.03 -10.80 -0.93
N ASN A 161 -0.58 -11.53 -1.82
CA ASN A 161 -1.71 -12.36 -1.51
C ASN A 161 -1.26 -13.75 -1.09
N ASN A 162 -1.71 -14.20 0.08
CA ASN A 162 -1.36 -15.49 0.66
C ASN A 162 -2.25 -16.66 0.17
N TYR A 163 -3.04 -16.46 -0.88
CA TYR A 163 -3.88 -17.52 -1.45
C TYR A 163 -3.13 -18.39 -2.46
N SER A 164 -3.40 -19.68 -2.48
CA SER A 164 -3.13 -20.52 -3.64
C SER A 164 -4.22 -20.32 -4.72
N ASN A 165 -3.94 -20.67 -5.96
CA ASN A 165 -4.94 -20.56 -7.04
C ASN A 165 -6.22 -21.35 -6.72
N SER A 166 -6.11 -22.54 -6.14
CA SER A 166 -7.27 -23.35 -5.74
C SER A 166 -8.06 -22.72 -4.59
N GLU A 167 -7.39 -22.12 -3.63
CA GLU A 167 -8.03 -21.38 -2.54
C GLU A 167 -8.76 -20.14 -3.06
N TYR A 168 -8.15 -19.42 -3.99
CA TYR A 168 -8.77 -18.26 -4.61
C TYR A 168 -10.03 -18.64 -5.40
N GLN A 169 -10.01 -19.72 -6.18
CA GLN A 169 -11.20 -20.21 -6.89
C GLN A 169 -12.30 -20.66 -5.92
N SER A 170 -11.95 -21.34 -4.84
CA SER A 170 -12.91 -21.70 -3.79
C SER A 170 -13.50 -20.48 -3.11
N LEU A 171 -12.68 -19.46 -2.86
CA LEU A 171 -13.10 -18.18 -2.31
C LEU A 171 -14.11 -17.50 -3.22
N GLN A 172 -13.85 -17.40 -4.52
CA GLN A 172 -14.75 -16.76 -5.48
C GLN A 172 -16.11 -17.46 -5.60
N SER A 173 -16.14 -18.78 -5.42
CA SER A 173 -17.36 -19.57 -5.48
C SER A 173 -18.15 -19.60 -4.18
N ALA A 174 -17.59 -19.15 -3.07
CA ALA A 174 -18.23 -19.17 -1.77
C ALA A 174 -19.33 -18.09 -1.65
N GLN A 175 -20.44 -18.45 -1.03
CA GLN A 175 -21.51 -17.48 -0.72
C GLN A 175 -21.03 -16.34 0.16
N TYR A 176 -20.11 -16.61 1.12
CA TYR A 176 -19.49 -15.65 2.02
C TYR A 176 -17.97 -15.80 1.93
N PRO A 177 -17.34 -15.17 0.94
CA PRO A 177 -15.92 -15.36 0.69
C PRO A 177 -15.02 -14.80 1.80
N TYR A 178 -15.52 -13.82 2.54
CA TYR A 178 -14.76 -13.09 3.54
C TYR A 178 -15.45 -13.03 4.90
N GLN A 179 -14.64 -12.88 5.95
CA GLN A 179 -15.00 -12.48 7.29
C GLN A 179 -14.27 -11.17 7.62
N LEU A 180 -14.97 -10.22 8.22
CA LEU A 180 -14.40 -8.97 8.66
C LEU A 180 -14.15 -9.01 10.18
N GLU A 181 -12.98 -8.56 10.61
CA GLU A 181 -12.63 -8.44 12.02
C GLU A 181 -12.20 -7.03 12.35
N VAL A 182 -12.97 -6.33 13.17
CA VAL A 182 -12.65 -4.97 13.62
C VAL A 182 -11.89 -5.07 14.94
N VAL A 183 -10.60 -4.81 14.90
CA VAL A 183 -9.78 -4.66 16.11
C VAL A 183 -9.91 -3.21 16.59
N ARG A 184 -10.95 -2.97 17.41
CA ARG A 184 -11.45 -1.63 17.74
C ARG A 184 -10.37 -0.73 18.35
N ASN A 185 -9.67 -1.20 19.38
CA ASN A 185 -8.63 -0.41 20.06
C ASN A 185 -7.36 -0.20 19.22
N GLN A 186 -7.18 -0.97 18.14
CA GLN A 186 -6.08 -0.80 17.18
C GLN A 186 -6.49 -0.01 15.94
N CYS A 187 -7.78 0.38 15.84
CA CYS A 187 -8.34 1.12 14.71
C CYS A 187 -8.06 0.44 13.36
N THR A 188 -8.25 -0.88 13.30
CA THR A 188 -7.93 -1.70 12.13
C THR A 188 -9.09 -2.65 11.82
N VAL A 189 -9.40 -2.79 10.53
CA VAL A 189 -10.27 -3.86 10.02
C VAL A 189 -9.40 -4.87 9.31
N LEU A 190 -9.42 -6.11 9.77
CA LEU A 190 -8.77 -7.25 9.14
C LEU A 190 -9.80 -7.98 8.28
N VAL A 191 -9.41 -8.36 7.08
CA VAL A 191 -10.26 -9.14 6.16
C VAL A 191 -9.65 -10.51 6.01
N TYR A 192 -10.35 -11.52 6.50
CA TYR A 192 -9.95 -12.90 6.36
C TYR A 192 -10.77 -13.59 5.28
N GLY A 193 -10.09 -14.30 4.38
CA GLY A 193 -10.69 -15.16 3.38
C GLY A 193 -10.73 -16.61 3.83
N LEU A 194 -11.61 -17.36 3.21
CA LEU A 194 -11.71 -18.81 3.40
C LEU A 194 -10.43 -19.51 2.95
N ASP A 195 -10.00 -20.50 3.71
CA ASP A 195 -9.02 -21.47 3.25
C ASP A 195 -9.71 -22.71 2.65
N LYS A 196 -8.92 -23.66 2.18
CA LYS A 196 -9.40 -24.92 1.59
C LYS A 196 -10.18 -25.80 2.57
N SER A 197 -10.08 -25.56 3.87
CA SER A 197 -10.84 -26.27 4.91
C SER A 197 -12.18 -25.59 5.22
N GLY A 198 -12.44 -24.42 4.62
CA GLY A 198 -13.62 -23.62 4.86
C GLY A 198 -13.52 -22.69 6.07
N GLU A 199 -12.31 -22.55 6.65
CA GLU A 199 -12.05 -21.64 7.78
C GLU A 199 -11.55 -20.28 7.29
N TYR A 200 -11.92 -19.21 7.99
CA TYR A 200 -11.43 -17.85 7.69
C TYR A 200 -10.06 -17.62 8.31
N SER A 201 -9.03 -18.19 7.69
CA SER A 201 -7.65 -18.21 8.22
C SER A 201 -6.66 -17.38 7.39
N ILE A 202 -7.03 -16.97 6.17
CA ILE A 202 -6.11 -16.28 5.25
C ILE A 202 -6.33 -14.78 5.31
N LEU A 203 -5.39 -14.04 5.90
CA LEU A 203 -5.48 -12.58 5.95
C LEU A 203 -5.31 -12.00 4.54
N HIS A 204 -6.35 -11.34 4.04
CA HIS A 204 -6.44 -10.76 2.71
C HIS A 204 -6.12 -9.26 2.72
N HIS A 205 -6.70 -8.51 3.66
CA HIS A 205 -6.47 -7.07 3.81
C HIS A 205 -6.41 -6.66 5.28
N ALA A 206 -5.73 -5.55 5.51
CA ALA A 206 -5.79 -4.80 6.75
C ALA A 206 -6.07 -3.33 6.41
N PHE A 207 -7.24 -2.83 6.81
CA PHE A 207 -7.66 -1.46 6.55
C PHE A 207 -7.52 -0.60 7.79
N VAL A 208 -6.99 0.61 7.65
CA VAL A 208 -7.09 1.60 8.71
C VAL A 208 -8.54 2.01 8.91
N CYS A 209 -8.97 2.17 10.14
CA CYS A 209 -10.32 2.63 10.41
C CYS A 209 -10.41 3.66 11.54
N GLY A 210 -11.56 4.32 11.62
CA GLY A 210 -11.92 5.22 12.71
C GLY A 210 -13.17 4.70 13.42
N PRO A 211 -13.06 3.74 14.35
CA PRO A 211 -14.20 3.27 15.13
C PRO A 211 -14.63 4.29 16.17
N GLY A 212 -15.72 4.04 16.84
CA GLY A 212 -16.20 4.83 17.99
C GLY A 212 -16.00 4.13 19.32
N GLN A 213 -16.11 4.87 20.40
CA GLN A 213 -16.12 4.28 21.75
C GLN A 213 -17.33 3.36 21.96
N THR A 214 -18.45 3.69 21.34
CA THR A 214 -19.71 2.89 21.42
C THR A 214 -19.79 1.81 20.36
N THR A 215 -18.79 1.63 19.49
CA THR A 215 -18.76 0.52 18.53
C THR A 215 -18.88 -0.81 19.29
N PRO A 216 -19.95 -1.60 19.06
CA PRO A 216 -20.27 -2.75 19.90
C PRO A 216 -19.24 -3.87 19.71
N ILE A 217 -18.88 -4.53 20.79
CA ILE A 217 -18.07 -5.77 20.73
C ILE A 217 -19.03 -6.94 20.53
N GLY A 218 -18.66 -7.88 19.66
CA GLY A 218 -19.48 -9.06 19.37
C GLY A 218 -19.29 -9.57 17.94
N THR A 219 -20.16 -10.51 17.58
CA THR A 219 -20.22 -11.09 16.23
C THR A 219 -21.56 -10.76 15.60
N PHE A 220 -21.52 -10.19 14.41
CA PHE A 220 -22.66 -9.69 13.67
C PHE A 220 -22.67 -10.22 12.24
N ARG A 221 -23.77 -9.97 11.52
CA ARG A 221 -23.88 -10.24 10.08
C ARG A 221 -24.43 -9.01 9.38
N THR A 222 -23.85 -8.66 8.22
CA THR A 222 -24.21 -7.44 7.47
C THR A 222 -25.61 -7.55 6.87
N PRO A 223 -26.60 -6.75 7.30
CA PRO A 223 -27.99 -6.89 6.81
C PRO A 223 -28.33 -5.94 5.64
N PHE A 224 -27.57 -4.88 5.42
CA PHE A 224 -27.93 -3.81 4.48
C PHE A 224 -26.70 -3.12 3.88
N LYS A 225 -26.86 -2.58 2.67
CA LYS A 225 -25.87 -1.75 1.99
C LYS A 225 -26.52 -0.58 1.26
N ALA A 226 -25.80 0.54 1.18
CA ALA A 226 -26.18 1.69 0.36
C ALA A 226 -24.96 2.40 -0.19
N ALA A 227 -24.99 2.83 -1.45
CA ALA A 227 -23.89 3.58 -2.07
C ALA A 227 -23.66 4.93 -1.35
N TRP A 228 -24.74 5.60 -0.97
CA TRP A 228 -24.78 6.76 -0.09
C TRP A 228 -25.84 6.57 0.98
N HIS A 229 -25.53 6.93 2.21
CA HIS A 229 -26.48 6.83 3.33
C HIS A 229 -26.37 8.07 4.22
N PRO A 230 -27.54 8.70 4.58
CA PRO A 230 -27.53 9.78 5.56
C PRO A 230 -27.18 9.25 6.94
N LEU A 231 -26.28 9.93 7.60
CA LEU A 231 -25.85 9.69 8.97
C LEU A 231 -26.31 10.87 9.85
N GLN A 232 -25.95 10.88 11.13
CA GLN A 232 -26.28 12.01 12.00
C GLN A 232 -25.54 13.28 11.57
N GLY A 233 -26.20 14.13 10.76
CA GLY A 233 -25.69 15.41 10.29
C GLY A 233 -24.62 15.34 9.19
N CYS A 234 -24.41 14.20 8.56
CA CYS A 234 -23.45 14.00 7.48
C CYS A 234 -23.86 12.81 6.60
N TRP A 235 -23.03 12.48 5.60
CA TRP A 235 -23.26 11.37 4.68
C TRP A 235 -22.08 10.41 4.68
N GLY A 236 -22.37 9.12 4.55
CA GLY A 236 -21.38 8.09 4.28
C GLY A 236 -21.50 7.57 2.85
N GLN A 237 -20.36 7.27 2.23
CA GLN A 237 -20.30 6.60 0.94
C GLN A 237 -19.95 5.12 1.15
N TYR A 238 -20.46 4.23 0.29
CA TYR A 238 -20.26 2.78 0.36
C TYR A 238 -20.56 2.19 1.75
N CYS A 239 -21.74 2.50 2.24
CA CYS A 239 -22.18 2.05 3.55
C CYS A 239 -22.54 0.57 3.56
N THR A 240 -22.00 -0.16 4.53
CA THR A 240 -22.36 -1.55 4.83
C THR A 240 -22.72 -1.64 6.32
N GLN A 241 -23.97 -1.96 6.62
CA GLN A 241 -24.47 -2.04 8.00
C GLN A 241 -23.86 -3.25 8.72
N ILE A 242 -23.46 -3.03 9.96
CA ILE A 242 -22.96 -4.08 10.86
C ILE A 242 -24.12 -4.58 11.73
N VAL A 243 -24.71 -3.68 12.52
CA VAL A 243 -25.85 -3.95 13.40
C VAL A 243 -26.49 -2.62 13.81
N GLY A 244 -27.82 -2.57 13.92
CA GLY A 244 -28.53 -1.35 14.31
C GLY A 244 -28.11 -0.14 13.49
N ASN A 245 -27.62 0.91 14.14
CA ASN A 245 -27.14 2.13 13.48
C ASN A 245 -25.63 2.16 13.25
N TYR A 246 -24.94 1.05 13.43
CA TYR A 246 -23.49 0.94 13.22
C TYR A 246 -23.18 0.41 11.83
N LEU A 247 -22.38 1.16 11.07
CA LEU A 247 -22.03 0.86 9.70
C LEU A 247 -20.52 0.96 9.48
N PHE A 248 -20.00 0.20 8.53
CA PHE A 248 -18.81 0.57 7.77
C PHE A 248 -19.23 1.63 6.75
N HIS A 249 -18.46 2.68 6.61
CA HIS A 249 -18.66 3.71 5.58
C HIS A 249 -17.37 4.51 5.38
N SER A 250 -17.26 5.25 4.28
CA SER A 250 -16.18 6.21 4.05
C SER A 250 -16.08 7.21 5.20
N SER A 251 -15.00 7.95 5.30
CA SER A 251 -15.00 9.18 6.08
C SER A 251 -16.18 10.07 5.70
N PRO A 252 -16.75 10.84 6.66
CA PRO A 252 -17.99 11.61 6.44
C PRO A 252 -17.86 12.68 5.36
N TYR A 253 -18.94 12.86 4.62
CA TYR A 253 -19.19 13.96 3.69
C TYR A 253 -20.27 14.90 4.22
N ASN A 254 -20.20 16.19 3.88
CA ASN A 254 -21.23 17.14 4.29
C ASN A 254 -22.51 16.97 3.44
N SER A 255 -22.38 16.51 2.20
CA SER A 255 -23.46 16.14 1.28
C SER A 255 -23.12 14.85 0.52
N PRO A 256 -24.06 14.21 -0.19
CA PRO A 256 -23.79 13.02 -0.99
C PRO A 256 -23.06 13.38 -2.30
N ASN A 257 -21.96 14.10 -2.19
CA ASN A 257 -21.12 14.56 -3.29
C ASN A 257 -19.65 14.20 -3.00
N LYS A 258 -18.97 13.60 -3.95
CA LYS A 258 -17.59 13.10 -3.81
C LYS A 258 -16.54 14.18 -3.57
N ASN A 259 -16.84 15.45 -3.88
CA ASN A 259 -15.95 16.58 -3.64
C ASN A 259 -16.27 17.36 -2.36
N ASP A 260 -17.13 16.82 -1.48
CA ASP A 260 -17.57 17.47 -0.24
C ASP A 260 -17.17 16.69 1.01
N LEU A 261 -16.02 16.06 0.96
CA LEU A 261 -15.41 15.31 2.06
C LEU A 261 -15.13 16.23 3.25
N SER A 262 -15.48 15.78 4.45
CA SER A 262 -15.00 16.39 5.69
C SER A 262 -13.52 15.99 5.93
N TYR A 263 -12.60 16.71 5.29
CA TYR A 263 -11.16 16.42 5.35
C TYR A 263 -10.58 16.37 6.77
N ARG A 264 -11.15 17.15 7.70
CA ARG A 264 -10.75 17.11 9.11
C ARG A 264 -11.09 15.78 9.78
N LEU A 265 -12.24 15.20 9.44
CA LEU A 265 -12.65 13.90 9.95
C LEU A 265 -11.91 12.75 9.25
N TYR A 266 -11.54 12.94 8.00
CA TYR A 266 -10.70 12.01 7.25
C TYR A 266 -9.31 11.88 7.91
N ASN A 267 -8.67 12.97 8.25
CA ASN A 267 -7.35 12.98 8.91
C ASN A 267 -7.35 12.40 10.34
N GLN A 268 -8.51 12.02 10.86
CA GLN A 268 -8.64 11.30 12.14
C GLN A 268 -8.65 9.77 11.97
N LEU A 269 -8.61 9.24 10.74
CA LEU A 269 -8.50 7.80 10.53
C LEU A 269 -7.28 7.24 11.25
N GLY A 270 -7.40 6.06 11.82
CA GLY A 270 -6.38 5.45 12.68
C GLY A 270 -6.50 5.82 14.16
N THR A 271 -7.53 6.61 14.52
CA THR A 271 -7.89 6.91 15.91
C THR A 271 -9.36 6.55 16.19
N VAL A 272 -9.73 6.50 17.47
CA VAL A 272 -11.14 6.34 17.88
C VAL A 272 -11.82 7.69 17.72
N CYS A 273 -12.52 7.89 16.59
CA CYS A 273 -12.95 9.22 16.15
C CYS A 273 -14.43 9.32 15.73
N SER A 274 -15.20 8.23 15.85
CA SER A 274 -16.62 8.24 15.50
C SER A 274 -17.51 8.15 16.74
N HIS A 275 -18.82 8.33 16.56
CA HIS A 275 -19.80 8.05 17.61
C HIS A 275 -20.09 6.55 17.76
N GLY A 276 -19.69 5.72 16.76
CA GLY A 276 -19.91 4.27 16.83
C GLY A 276 -19.75 3.55 15.51
N CYS A 277 -19.99 4.19 14.36
CA CYS A 277 -19.70 3.63 13.05
C CYS A 277 -18.19 3.37 12.88
N VAL A 278 -17.83 2.54 11.94
CA VAL A 278 -16.44 2.25 11.56
C VAL A 278 -16.14 3.02 10.28
N ARG A 279 -15.46 4.17 10.42
CA ARG A 279 -15.04 5.02 9.31
C ARG A 279 -13.84 4.42 8.60
N LEU A 280 -13.81 4.51 7.28
CA LEU A 280 -12.78 3.97 6.42
C LEU A 280 -12.37 5.03 5.38
N THR A 281 -11.34 4.75 4.60
CA THR A 281 -11.11 5.42 3.32
C THR A 281 -12.23 5.04 2.34
N VAL A 282 -12.38 5.81 1.26
CA VAL A 282 -13.36 5.46 0.21
C VAL A 282 -13.00 4.13 -0.45
N ALA A 283 -11.71 3.90 -0.73
CA ALA A 283 -11.26 2.64 -1.36
C ALA A 283 -11.62 1.42 -0.49
N ASP A 284 -11.35 1.49 0.81
CA ASP A 284 -11.57 0.38 1.74
C ASP A 284 -13.08 0.14 1.98
N ALA A 285 -13.85 1.23 2.13
CA ALA A 285 -15.30 1.14 2.24
C ALA A 285 -15.93 0.54 0.98
N LYS A 286 -15.45 0.98 -0.19
CA LYS A 286 -15.88 0.44 -1.49
C LYS A 286 -15.50 -1.03 -1.62
N TRP A 287 -14.29 -1.40 -1.21
CA TRP A 287 -13.88 -2.80 -1.25
C TRP A 287 -14.82 -3.71 -0.45
N ILE A 288 -15.16 -3.33 0.80
CA ILE A 288 -16.12 -4.05 1.63
C ILE A 288 -17.50 -4.08 0.96
N TYR A 289 -17.93 -2.94 0.44
CA TYR A 289 -19.21 -2.82 -0.23
C TYR A 289 -19.34 -3.76 -1.44
N ASP A 290 -18.30 -3.85 -2.25
CA ASP A 290 -18.33 -4.66 -3.48
C ASP A 290 -18.11 -6.15 -3.20
N ASN A 291 -17.23 -6.51 -2.28
CA ASN A 291 -16.72 -7.87 -2.13
C ASN A 291 -17.34 -8.67 -0.97
N CYS A 292 -17.97 -8.00 0.02
CA CYS A 292 -18.57 -8.68 1.15
C CYS A 292 -20.09 -8.72 0.99
N PRO A 293 -20.71 -9.83 0.56
CA PRO A 293 -22.17 -9.91 0.35
C PRO A 293 -22.95 -9.69 1.66
N LEU A 294 -24.26 -9.40 1.54
CA LEU A 294 -25.14 -9.34 2.72
C LEU A 294 -25.10 -10.67 3.44
N GLY A 295 -25.00 -10.63 4.76
CA GLY A 295 -24.80 -11.81 5.61
C GLY A 295 -23.35 -12.09 5.93
N THR A 296 -22.38 -11.33 5.41
CA THR A 296 -20.96 -11.44 5.78
C THR A 296 -20.78 -11.28 7.29
N THR A 297 -20.03 -12.18 7.89
CA THR A 297 -19.72 -12.15 9.32
C THR A 297 -18.77 -11.00 9.66
N VAL A 298 -19.11 -10.25 10.71
CA VAL A 298 -18.27 -9.17 11.27
C VAL A 298 -18.02 -9.47 12.74
N LYS A 299 -16.78 -9.66 13.14
CA LYS A 299 -16.34 -9.76 14.53
C LYS A 299 -15.74 -8.44 14.98
N ILE A 300 -16.12 -7.94 16.14
CA ILE A 300 -15.58 -6.71 16.73
C ILE A 300 -15.04 -7.03 18.11
N TYR A 301 -13.77 -6.72 18.34
CA TYR A 301 -13.09 -7.01 19.60
C TYR A 301 -11.92 -6.05 19.85
N ASN A 302 -11.29 -6.18 21.01
CA ASN A 302 -10.05 -5.50 21.34
C ASN A 302 -8.91 -6.53 21.40
N ALA A 303 -7.71 -6.15 20.92
CA ALA A 303 -6.52 -6.99 20.97
C ALA A 303 -5.30 -6.17 21.43
N SER A 304 -4.32 -6.86 22.02
CA SER A 304 -3.05 -6.25 22.44
C SER A 304 -2.12 -5.92 21.28
N SER A 305 -2.24 -6.67 20.17
CA SER A 305 -1.42 -6.50 18.97
C SER A 305 -2.21 -6.86 17.72
N LEU A 306 -1.71 -6.46 16.57
CA LEU A 306 -2.19 -6.88 15.25
C LEU A 306 -1.28 -7.99 14.69
N PRO A 307 -1.79 -8.86 13.83
CA PRO A 307 -0.98 -9.87 13.13
C PRO A 307 -0.10 -9.27 12.03
N VAL A 308 -0.30 -8.01 11.70
CA VAL A 308 0.40 -7.24 10.65
C VAL A 308 0.75 -5.84 11.17
N PRO A 309 1.66 -5.11 10.50
CA PRO A 309 1.89 -3.70 10.80
C PRO A 309 0.59 -2.90 10.74
N LYS A 310 0.43 -1.92 11.64
CA LYS A 310 -0.77 -1.10 11.68
C LYS A 310 -0.91 -0.30 10.38
N PRO A 311 -2.02 -0.45 9.65
CA PRO A 311 -2.25 0.31 8.42
C PRO A 311 -2.45 1.80 8.72
N SER A 312 -2.17 2.65 7.73
CA SER A 312 -2.38 4.09 7.79
C SER A 312 -3.10 4.60 6.53
N ALA A 313 -3.76 5.73 6.63
CA ALA A 313 -4.32 6.44 5.48
C ALA A 313 -3.40 7.60 5.08
N PRO A 314 -3.40 8.02 3.79
CA PRO A 314 -2.75 9.25 3.38
C PRO A 314 -3.33 10.44 4.16
N CYS A 315 -2.48 11.29 4.71
CA CYS A 315 -2.93 12.51 5.38
C CYS A 315 -3.22 13.59 4.33
N LEU A 316 -4.41 14.19 4.40
CA LEU A 316 -4.80 15.29 3.52
C LEU A 316 -4.17 16.60 3.98
N ASP A 317 -3.55 17.32 3.05
CA ASP A 317 -3.19 18.71 3.25
C ASP A 317 -4.47 19.55 3.31
N ILE A 318 -4.72 20.14 4.47
CA ILE A 318 -5.91 20.97 4.73
C ILE A 318 -5.93 22.27 3.91
N THR A 319 -4.80 22.68 3.32
CA THR A 319 -4.69 23.87 2.47
C THR A 319 -4.91 23.54 1.00
N SER A 320 -4.85 22.25 0.63
CA SER A 320 -5.04 21.81 -0.75
C SER A 320 -6.44 22.17 -1.28
N PRO A 321 -6.57 22.68 -2.52
CA PRO A 321 -7.87 22.86 -3.17
C PRO A 321 -8.62 21.54 -3.36
N ASN A 322 -7.91 20.41 -3.40
CA ASN A 322 -8.45 19.07 -3.60
C ASN A 322 -8.93 18.38 -2.31
N ARG A 323 -8.79 19.05 -1.14
CA ARG A 323 -9.13 18.47 0.17
C ARG A 323 -10.57 17.97 0.33
N GLY A 324 -11.48 18.42 -0.57
CA GLY A 324 -12.85 17.94 -0.62
C GLY A 324 -13.02 16.51 -1.17
N TRP A 325 -11.95 15.92 -1.72
CA TRP A 325 -11.96 14.55 -2.24
C TRP A 325 -11.17 13.60 -1.33
N ASP A 326 -11.68 12.40 -1.17
CA ASP A 326 -10.88 11.32 -0.59
C ASP A 326 -9.78 10.90 -1.59
N PRO A 327 -8.49 10.94 -1.24
CA PRO A 327 -7.41 10.63 -2.18
C PRO A 327 -7.45 9.17 -2.67
N THR A 328 -8.14 8.30 -1.95
CA THR A 328 -8.27 6.89 -2.30
C THR A 328 -9.49 6.59 -3.18
N ASP A 329 -10.39 7.58 -3.40
CA ASP A 329 -11.58 7.36 -4.25
C ASP A 329 -11.14 6.95 -5.67
N PRO A 330 -11.55 5.76 -6.15
CA PRO A 330 -11.18 5.25 -7.46
C PRO A 330 -11.84 6.00 -8.63
N ASP A 331 -12.67 7.00 -8.37
CA ASP A 331 -13.33 7.78 -9.43
C ASP A 331 -12.29 8.43 -10.35
N PRO A 332 -12.39 8.26 -11.68
CA PRO A 332 -11.49 8.93 -12.63
C PRO A 332 -11.49 10.47 -12.54
N ALA A 333 -12.57 11.07 -12.02
CA ALA A 333 -12.66 12.50 -11.79
C ALA A 333 -11.94 12.98 -10.52
N ASN A 334 -11.38 12.06 -9.73
CA ASN A 334 -10.67 12.40 -8.51
C ASN A 334 -9.38 13.20 -8.83
N PRO A 335 -9.28 14.46 -8.38
CA PRO A 335 -8.14 15.30 -8.72
C PRO A 335 -6.81 14.87 -8.09
N TRP A 336 -6.83 13.97 -7.11
CA TRP A 336 -5.63 13.36 -6.55
C TRP A 336 -5.01 12.28 -7.45
N ARG A 337 -5.72 11.87 -8.51
CA ARG A 337 -5.28 10.83 -9.46
C ARG A 337 -4.79 11.40 -10.79
N GLN A 338 -4.81 12.73 -10.93
CA GLN A 338 -4.38 13.44 -12.13
C GLN A 338 -2.94 13.94 -12.03
#